data_3fd5b61545be5bf81e9335e60759b739
#
_entry.id   3fd5b61545be5bf81e9335e60759b739
#
_cell.length_a   1.000
_cell.length_b   1.000
_cell.length_c   1.000
_cell.angle_alpha   90.00
_cell.angle_beta   90.00
_cell.angle_gamma   90.00
#
_symmetry.space_group_name_H-M   'P 1'
#
loop_
_entity.id
_entity.type
_entity.pdbx_description
1 polymer ?
#
loop_
_entity_poly.entity_id
_entity_poly.type
_entity_poly.pdbx_seq_one_letter_code
_entity_poly.pdbx_strand_id
1 'polypeptide(L)'
;MSRKEAVNHDTDDSKVIFASKISMVVDVLQPANLYLVAGRATSKTGDIIAKRSMRIIQDMPGCYILIVADTYANALGNVLPALIEGWNREGWIEGIHYVVDKSPPLHFKKPYKQPLRYKHTVSIYNGTFLMLGSLDQPSSLAGGSFQHRIGDEARLLNKKKLDRSSPALRGEYVRFGHSVFYMGNTFTTDMPNILTSDDDWILNMEKEMNQEAIELILQAGFILNDIKKEMKAHEDLGDFSQRKRLLKSYNE
;
A
#
# COMPACT_ATOMS: atom_id res chain seq x y z
N MET A 1 -26.50 31.11 -35.97
CA MET A 1 -26.51 31.22 -34.50
C MET A 1 -26.42 29.82 -33.92
N SER A 2 -25.22 29.40 -33.52
CA SER A 2 -24.95 28.07 -32.95
C SER A 2 -25.09 28.15 -31.43
N ARG A 3 -26.05 27.40 -30.88
CA ARG A 3 -26.22 27.20 -29.45
C ARG A 3 -25.08 26.31 -28.96
N LYS A 4 -24.16 26.84 -28.15
CA LYS A 4 -23.19 26.04 -27.37
C LYS A 4 -24.00 25.33 -26.31
N GLU A 5 -24.08 24.01 -26.42
CA GLU A 5 -24.51 23.15 -25.33
C GLU A 5 -23.46 23.23 -24.19
N ALA A 6 -23.91 23.68 -23.03
CA ALA A 6 -23.13 23.61 -21.81
C ALA A 6 -23.00 22.13 -21.43
N VAL A 7 -21.77 21.62 -21.40
CA VAL A 7 -21.47 20.31 -20.88
C VAL A 7 -21.67 20.38 -19.37
N ASN A 8 -22.71 19.74 -18.87
CA ASN A 8 -22.93 19.53 -17.43
C ASN A 8 -21.85 18.56 -16.92
N HIS A 9 -20.92 19.09 -16.15
CA HIS A 9 -19.89 18.31 -15.43
C HIS A 9 -20.33 17.93 -14.02
N ASP A 10 -21.60 17.63 -13.79
CA ASP A 10 -22.14 17.15 -12.53
C ASP A 10 -22.76 15.75 -12.69
N THR A 11 -21.95 14.79 -13.07
CA THR A 11 -22.20 13.40 -12.67
C THR A 11 -21.15 13.07 -11.62
N ASP A 12 -21.56 13.14 -10.36
CA ASP A 12 -20.79 12.60 -9.22
C ASP A 12 -20.73 11.07 -9.39
N ASP A 13 -19.75 10.61 -10.18
CA ASP A 13 -19.39 9.21 -10.33
C ASP A 13 -18.66 8.70 -9.06
N SER A 14 -19.10 9.14 -7.89
CA SER A 14 -18.59 8.63 -6.62
C SER A 14 -18.99 7.16 -6.48
N LYS A 15 -18.09 6.29 -6.92
CA LYS A 15 -18.20 4.85 -6.77
C LYS A 15 -18.15 4.52 -5.28
N VAL A 16 -19.27 4.06 -4.72
CA VAL A 16 -19.29 3.57 -3.34
C VAL A 16 -18.45 2.30 -3.28
N ILE A 17 -17.26 2.39 -2.67
CA ILE A 17 -16.39 1.25 -2.45
C ILE A 17 -16.65 0.72 -1.04
N PHE A 18 -17.10 -0.51 -0.94
CA PHE A 18 -17.22 -1.20 0.34
C PHE A 18 -15.83 -1.63 0.81
N ALA A 19 -15.35 -1.01 1.87
CA ALA A 19 -14.11 -1.40 2.53
C ALA A 19 -14.42 -2.22 3.80
N SER A 20 -13.59 -3.22 4.09
CA SER A 20 -13.66 -3.90 5.39
C SER A 20 -13.29 -2.93 6.52
N LYS A 21 -13.78 -3.18 7.74
CA LYS A 21 -13.39 -2.37 8.91
C LYS A 21 -11.86 -2.33 9.10
N ILE A 22 -11.18 -3.45 8.83
CA ILE A 22 -9.71 -3.54 8.91
C ILE A 22 -9.06 -2.63 7.88
N SER A 23 -9.54 -2.66 6.63
CA SER A 23 -9.04 -1.78 5.56
C SER A 23 -9.21 -0.30 5.95
N MET A 24 -10.37 0.06 6.50
CA MET A 24 -10.62 1.44 6.97
C MET A 24 -9.67 1.86 8.09
N VAL A 25 -9.42 0.99 9.07
CA VAL A 25 -8.46 1.27 10.15
C VAL A 25 -7.05 1.47 9.60
N VAL A 26 -6.59 0.60 8.71
CA VAL A 26 -5.28 0.73 8.07
C VAL A 26 -5.18 2.03 7.26
N ASP A 27 -6.26 2.41 6.56
CA ASP A 27 -6.31 3.65 5.77
C ASP A 27 -6.28 4.91 6.64
N VAL A 28 -6.87 4.88 7.83
CA VAL A 28 -6.80 5.98 8.78
C VAL A 28 -5.43 6.09 9.44
N LEU A 29 -4.91 4.95 9.91
CA LEU A 29 -3.64 4.93 10.66
C LEU A 29 -2.41 5.24 9.80
N GLN A 30 -2.38 4.74 8.56
CA GLN A 30 -1.22 4.84 7.66
C GLN A 30 0.14 4.64 8.34
N PRO A 31 0.34 3.56 9.09
CA PRO A 31 1.54 3.38 9.89
C PRO A 31 2.79 3.21 9.01
N ALA A 32 3.96 3.65 9.49
CA ALA A 32 5.25 3.37 8.83
C ALA A 32 5.45 1.86 8.65
N ASN A 33 5.22 1.10 9.72
CA ASN A 33 5.27 -0.36 9.73
C ASN A 33 3.88 -0.94 9.99
N LEU A 34 3.40 -1.78 9.08
CA LEU A 34 2.16 -2.52 9.20
C LEU A 34 2.46 -4.01 9.38
N TYR A 35 2.04 -4.58 10.49
CA TYR A 35 2.05 -6.01 10.76
C TYR A 35 0.63 -6.46 11.04
N LEU A 36 0.01 -7.14 10.07
CA LEU A 36 -1.40 -7.49 10.14
C LEU A 36 -1.59 -9.00 10.21
N VAL A 37 -2.15 -9.46 11.31
CA VAL A 37 -2.64 -10.83 11.48
C VAL A 37 -4.15 -10.81 11.39
N ALA A 38 -4.71 -11.49 10.38
CA ALA A 38 -6.16 -11.53 10.14
C ALA A 38 -6.58 -12.90 9.61
N GLY A 39 -7.84 -13.27 9.77
CA GLY A 39 -8.37 -14.55 9.32
C GLY A 39 -8.29 -14.76 7.81
N ARG A 40 -8.49 -16.00 7.37
CA ARG A 40 -8.58 -16.33 5.94
C ARG A 40 -9.77 -15.60 5.31
N ALA A 41 -9.69 -15.40 4.00
CA ALA A 41 -10.72 -14.72 3.20
C ALA A 41 -11.00 -13.25 3.60
N THR A 42 -10.10 -12.58 4.32
CA THR A 42 -10.21 -11.14 4.63
C THR A 42 -9.62 -10.23 3.55
N SER A 43 -9.32 -10.78 2.38
CA SER A 43 -8.73 -10.04 1.23
C SER A 43 -7.47 -9.24 1.56
N LYS A 44 -6.61 -9.76 2.46
CA LYS A 44 -5.40 -9.07 2.91
C LYS A 44 -4.54 -8.56 1.75
N THR A 45 -4.23 -9.44 0.79
CA THR A 45 -3.39 -9.11 -0.36
C THR A 45 -4.11 -8.22 -1.35
N GLY A 46 -5.27 -8.65 -1.82
CA GLY A 46 -6.02 -7.98 -2.88
C GLY A 46 -6.74 -6.70 -2.48
N ASP A 47 -6.91 -6.41 -1.18
CA ASP A 47 -7.51 -5.17 -0.70
C ASP A 47 -6.49 -4.35 0.09
N ILE A 48 -5.97 -4.88 1.21
CA ILE A 48 -5.16 -4.08 2.13
C ILE A 48 -3.76 -3.82 1.54
N ILE A 49 -3.03 -4.86 1.09
CA ILE A 49 -1.70 -4.67 0.52
C ILE A 49 -1.79 -3.90 -0.79
N ALA A 50 -2.78 -4.19 -1.65
CA ALA A 50 -2.95 -3.51 -2.93
C ALA A 50 -3.14 -2.01 -2.74
N LYS A 51 -4.13 -1.57 -1.96
CA LYS A 51 -4.39 -0.15 -1.68
C LYS A 51 -3.20 0.53 -1.00
N ARG A 52 -2.62 -0.13 0.00
CA ARG A 52 -1.45 0.41 0.69
C ARG A 52 -0.25 0.55 -0.23
N SER A 53 0.02 -0.43 -1.10
CA SER A 53 1.10 -0.34 -2.08
C SER A 53 0.89 0.82 -3.06
N MET A 54 -0.34 1.04 -3.54
CA MET A 54 -0.68 2.19 -4.40
C MET A 54 -0.38 3.51 -3.69
N ARG A 55 -0.73 3.62 -2.41
CA ARG A 55 -0.44 4.82 -1.61
C ARG A 55 1.06 5.04 -1.42
N ILE A 56 1.83 3.99 -1.09
CA ILE A 56 3.28 4.05 -1.01
C ILE A 56 3.90 4.50 -2.33
N ILE A 57 3.42 3.94 -3.45
CA ILE A 57 3.84 4.27 -4.81
C ILE A 57 3.57 5.75 -5.13
N GLN A 58 2.43 6.27 -4.71
CA GLN A 58 2.06 7.67 -4.94
C GLN A 58 2.85 8.64 -4.06
N ASP A 59 3.12 8.26 -2.81
CA ASP A 59 3.84 9.08 -1.84
C ASP A 59 5.35 9.12 -2.09
N MET A 60 5.91 8.03 -2.64
CA MET A 60 7.33 7.91 -2.99
C MET A 60 7.53 7.61 -4.48
N PRO A 61 7.19 8.53 -5.41
CA PRO A 61 7.32 8.25 -6.84
C PRO A 61 8.78 8.01 -7.25
N GLY A 62 9.01 6.92 -7.97
CA GLY A 62 10.34 6.50 -8.41
C GLY A 62 11.11 5.65 -7.39
N CYS A 63 10.54 5.29 -6.25
CA CYS A 63 11.19 4.46 -5.24
C CYS A 63 11.33 3.00 -5.70
N TYR A 64 12.12 2.23 -4.94
CA TYR A 64 12.21 0.77 -5.04
C TYR A 64 11.50 0.13 -3.87
N ILE A 65 10.59 -0.78 -4.19
CA ILE A 65 9.86 -1.58 -3.21
C ILE A 65 10.28 -3.04 -3.36
N LEU A 66 10.62 -3.69 -2.25
CA LEU A 66 10.90 -5.11 -2.22
C LEU A 66 9.64 -5.88 -1.84
N ILE A 67 9.15 -6.73 -2.74
CA ILE A 67 8.16 -7.76 -2.39
C ILE A 67 8.93 -9.01 -2.00
N VAL A 68 8.83 -9.42 -0.74
CA VAL A 68 9.54 -10.58 -0.20
C VAL A 68 8.57 -11.74 0.03
N ALA A 69 8.95 -12.92 -0.43
CA ALA A 69 8.27 -14.18 -0.16
C ALA A 69 9.28 -15.25 0.31
N ASP A 70 8.79 -16.37 0.81
CA ASP A 70 9.61 -17.54 1.13
C ASP A 70 10.35 -18.05 -0.10
N THR A 71 9.64 -18.22 -1.21
CA THR A 71 10.16 -18.66 -2.52
C THR A 71 9.71 -17.75 -3.65
N TYR A 72 10.47 -17.76 -4.77
CA TYR A 72 10.05 -17.07 -5.99
C TYR A 72 8.77 -17.66 -6.59
N ALA A 73 8.56 -18.97 -6.47
CA ALA A 73 7.35 -19.62 -6.95
C ALA A 73 6.11 -19.09 -6.24
N ASN A 74 6.18 -18.89 -4.91
CA ASN A 74 5.10 -18.30 -4.14
C ASN A 74 4.87 -16.83 -4.50
N ALA A 75 5.95 -16.05 -4.62
CA ALA A 75 5.85 -14.64 -5.05
C ALA A 75 5.12 -14.48 -6.39
N LEU A 76 5.50 -15.28 -7.38
CA LEU A 76 4.96 -15.24 -8.74
C LEU A 76 3.56 -15.87 -8.87
N GLY A 77 3.33 -16.96 -8.12
CA GLY A 77 2.09 -17.74 -8.25
C GLY A 77 0.93 -17.22 -7.39
N ASN A 78 1.23 -16.58 -6.26
CA ASN A 78 0.22 -16.19 -5.28
C ASN A 78 0.22 -14.70 -4.96
N VAL A 79 1.37 -14.14 -4.57
CA VAL A 79 1.42 -12.76 -4.07
C VAL A 79 1.19 -11.75 -5.19
N LEU A 80 1.94 -11.87 -6.27
CA LEU A 80 1.86 -10.93 -7.39
C LEU A 80 0.50 -10.94 -8.11
N PRO A 81 -0.11 -12.10 -8.45
CA PRO A 81 -1.44 -12.12 -9.07
C PRO A 81 -2.51 -11.48 -8.20
N ALA A 82 -2.51 -11.76 -6.89
CA ALA A 82 -3.49 -11.17 -5.97
C ALA A 82 -3.31 -9.65 -5.82
N LEU A 83 -2.06 -9.18 -5.84
CA LEU A 83 -1.76 -7.74 -5.82
C LEU A 83 -2.25 -7.05 -7.10
N ILE A 84 -1.98 -7.64 -8.26
CA ILE A 84 -2.43 -7.14 -9.56
C ILE A 84 -3.96 -7.11 -9.64
N GLU A 85 -4.63 -8.16 -9.19
CA GLU A 85 -6.09 -8.19 -9.14
C GLU A 85 -6.64 -7.05 -8.28
N GLY A 86 -6.01 -6.77 -7.13
CA GLY A 86 -6.36 -5.64 -6.28
C GLY A 86 -6.17 -4.30 -7.00
N TRP A 87 -5.05 -4.08 -7.67
CA TRP A 87 -4.80 -2.88 -8.47
C TRP A 87 -5.82 -2.70 -9.60
N ASN A 88 -6.16 -3.80 -10.30
CA ASN A 88 -7.15 -3.75 -11.38
C ASN A 88 -8.53 -3.36 -10.86
N ARG A 89 -8.92 -3.83 -9.66
CA ARG A 89 -10.17 -3.40 -9.00
C ARG A 89 -10.19 -1.91 -8.65
N GLU A 90 -9.04 -1.34 -8.32
CA GLU A 90 -8.85 0.09 -8.07
C GLU A 90 -8.65 0.91 -9.37
N GLY A 91 -8.82 0.27 -10.55
CA GLY A 91 -8.79 0.94 -11.85
C GLY A 91 -7.40 1.02 -12.51
N TRP A 92 -6.38 0.37 -11.96
CA TRP A 92 -5.10 0.27 -12.65
C TRP A 92 -5.17 -0.74 -13.80
N ILE A 93 -4.49 -0.45 -14.90
CA ILE A 93 -4.51 -1.22 -16.15
C ILE A 93 -3.08 -1.53 -16.57
N GLU A 94 -2.79 -2.79 -16.90
CA GLU A 94 -1.49 -3.20 -17.44
C GLU A 94 -1.19 -2.45 -18.76
N GLY A 95 0.04 -2.03 -18.93
CA GLY A 95 0.49 -1.22 -20.07
C GLY A 95 0.27 0.29 -19.91
N ILE A 96 -0.64 0.72 -19.04
CA ILE A 96 -0.93 2.14 -18.75
C ILE A 96 -0.33 2.53 -17.39
N HIS A 97 -0.60 1.75 -16.36
CA HIS A 97 -0.20 2.06 -14.99
C HIS A 97 0.97 1.21 -14.49
N TYR A 98 1.07 -0.03 -14.96
CA TYR A 98 2.15 -0.94 -14.62
C TYR A 98 2.46 -1.90 -15.76
N VAL A 99 3.66 -2.49 -15.74
CA VAL A 99 4.06 -3.63 -16.58
C VAL A 99 4.87 -4.63 -15.76
N VAL A 100 4.67 -5.92 -16.04
CA VAL A 100 5.32 -7.04 -15.33
C VAL A 100 6.36 -7.69 -16.22
N ASP A 101 7.57 -7.93 -15.66
CA ASP A 101 8.69 -8.64 -16.32
C ASP A 101 9.07 -8.11 -17.71
N LYS A 102 8.76 -6.86 -18.00
CA LYS A 102 9.02 -6.20 -19.28
C LYS A 102 9.69 -4.85 -19.06
N SER A 103 10.44 -4.41 -20.06
CA SER A 103 10.92 -3.04 -20.12
C SER A 103 9.74 -2.06 -20.10
N PRO A 104 9.77 -1.03 -19.27
CA PRO A 104 8.66 -0.07 -19.19
C PRO A 104 8.49 0.68 -20.51
N PRO A 105 7.22 1.01 -20.89
CA PRO A 105 6.93 1.85 -22.03
C PRO A 105 7.58 3.23 -21.91
N LEU A 106 7.81 3.90 -23.04
CA LEU A 106 8.48 5.21 -23.09
C LEU A 106 7.76 6.32 -22.30
N HIS A 107 6.44 6.20 -22.11
CA HIS A 107 5.65 7.16 -21.35
C HIS A 107 5.78 6.99 -19.82
N PHE A 108 6.37 5.89 -19.34
CA PHE A 108 6.64 5.71 -17.91
C PHE A 108 7.81 6.59 -17.50
N LYS A 109 7.72 7.17 -16.30
CA LYS A 109 8.84 7.88 -15.70
C LYS A 109 9.96 6.90 -15.36
N LYS A 110 11.20 7.37 -15.40
CA LYS A 110 12.35 6.55 -15.01
C LYS A 110 12.46 6.49 -13.48
N PRO A 111 12.82 5.32 -12.91
CA PRO A 111 13.14 5.21 -11.50
C PRO A 111 14.39 6.03 -11.16
N TYR A 112 14.60 6.35 -9.87
CA TYR A 112 15.80 7.05 -9.43
C TYR A 112 17.08 6.28 -9.75
N LYS A 113 16.99 4.94 -9.77
CA LYS A 113 18.06 4.03 -10.16
C LYS A 113 17.50 2.96 -11.11
N GLN A 114 18.01 2.93 -12.32
CA GLN A 114 17.49 2.00 -13.32
C GLN A 114 18.02 0.58 -13.05
N PRO A 115 17.17 -0.46 -13.06
CA PRO A 115 17.61 -1.84 -12.95
C PRO A 115 18.33 -2.28 -14.23
N LEU A 116 19.30 -3.18 -14.08
CA LEU A 116 20.01 -3.76 -15.24
C LEU A 116 19.15 -4.72 -16.04
N ARG A 117 18.18 -5.34 -15.42
CA ARG A 117 17.25 -6.31 -16.01
C ARG A 117 15.88 -6.15 -15.39
N TYR A 118 14.84 -6.41 -16.17
CA TYR A 118 13.43 -6.31 -15.75
C TYR A 118 12.82 -7.67 -15.39
N LYS A 119 13.63 -8.67 -15.08
CA LYS A 119 13.18 -9.98 -14.65
C LYS A 119 12.74 -9.95 -13.18
N HIS A 120 11.61 -10.55 -12.86
CA HIS A 120 10.99 -10.56 -11.52
C HIS A 120 10.70 -9.15 -10.98
N THR A 121 10.16 -8.30 -11.84
CA THR A 121 9.97 -6.89 -11.54
C THR A 121 8.62 -6.40 -12.02
N VAL A 122 8.10 -5.37 -11.36
CA VAL A 122 6.95 -4.61 -11.83
C VAL A 122 7.37 -3.16 -11.93
N SER A 123 7.27 -2.59 -13.11
CA SER A 123 7.52 -1.16 -13.35
C SER A 123 6.22 -0.40 -13.31
N ILE A 124 6.17 0.74 -12.63
CA ILE A 124 5.01 1.59 -12.47
C ILE A 124 5.19 2.89 -13.26
N TYR A 125 4.11 3.44 -13.78
CA TYR A 125 4.07 4.63 -14.63
C TYR A 125 4.80 5.85 -14.05
N ASN A 126 4.82 6.00 -12.71
CA ASN A 126 5.47 7.13 -12.02
C ASN A 126 6.97 6.90 -11.74
N GLY A 127 7.54 5.80 -12.26
CA GLY A 127 8.94 5.44 -12.08
C GLY A 127 9.22 4.54 -10.87
N THR A 128 8.24 4.25 -10.05
CA THR A 128 8.37 3.27 -8.97
C THR A 128 8.60 1.88 -9.54
N PHE A 129 9.37 1.09 -8.82
CA PHE A 129 9.79 -0.21 -9.27
C PHE A 129 9.67 -1.23 -8.13
N LEU A 130 8.92 -2.30 -8.37
CA LEU A 130 8.80 -3.38 -7.40
C LEU A 130 9.69 -4.54 -7.84
N MET A 131 10.49 -5.05 -6.93
CA MET A 131 11.35 -6.21 -7.15
C MET A 131 10.86 -7.38 -6.30
N LEU A 132 10.67 -8.54 -6.95
CA LEU A 132 10.33 -9.77 -6.24
C LEU A 132 11.61 -10.39 -5.67
N GLY A 133 11.61 -10.67 -4.38
CA GLY A 133 12.71 -11.28 -3.65
C GLY A 133 12.30 -12.57 -2.96
N SER A 134 13.21 -13.54 -2.91
CA SER A 134 13.02 -14.80 -2.20
C SER A 134 13.95 -14.91 -1.01
N LEU A 135 13.43 -15.37 0.12
CA LEU A 135 14.22 -15.66 1.31
C LEU A 135 15.03 -16.96 1.22
N ASP A 136 14.85 -17.75 0.16
CA ASP A 136 15.76 -18.87 -0.09
C ASP A 136 17.16 -18.39 -0.48
N GLN A 137 17.27 -17.19 -1.04
CA GLN A 137 18.53 -16.55 -1.41
C GLN A 137 18.64 -15.12 -0.81
N PRO A 138 18.67 -14.99 0.53
CA PRO A 138 18.62 -13.68 1.20
C PRO A 138 19.84 -12.81 0.88
N SER A 139 20.99 -13.42 0.57
CA SER A 139 22.21 -12.70 0.17
C SER A 139 22.05 -11.92 -1.13
N SER A 140 21.21 -12.37 -2.05
CA SER A 140 20.93 -11.67 -3.30
C SER A 140 20.17 -10.35 -3.08
N LEU A 141 19.46 -10.23 -1.96
CA LEU A 141 18.69 -9.04 -1.57
C LEU A 141 19.55 -7.99 -0.83
N ALA A 142 20.61 -8.44 -0.13
CA ALA A 142 21.42 -7.57 0.73
C ALA A 142 22.14 -6.45 -0.04
N GLY A 143 22.43 -6.64 -1.32
CA GLY A 143 23.01 -5.63 -2.21
C GLY A 143 22.02 -4.58 -2.72
N GLY A 144 20.73 -4.74 -2.48
CA GLY A 144 19.68 -3.82 -2.90
C GLY A 144 19.67 -2.51 -2.10
N SER A 145 18.84 -1.57 -2.59
CA SER A 145 18.53 -0.32 -1.89
C SER A 145 17.04 -0.09 -2.09
N PHE A 146 16.24 -0.51 -1.12
CA PHE A 146 14.79 -0.46 -1.15
C PHE A 146 14.27 0.54 -0.13
N GLN A 147 13.24 1.28 -0.49
CA GLN A 147 12.64 2.27 0.39
C GLN A 147 11.45 1.73 1.17
N HIS A 148 10.89 0.59 0.74
CA HIS A 148 9.84 -0.11 1.49
C HIS A 148 9.91 -1.61 1.22
N ARG A 149 9.43 -2.42 2.16
CA ARG A 149 9.35 -3.87 2.03
C ARG A 149 7.93 -4.36 2.29
N ILE A 150 7.44 -5.21 1.39
CA ILE A 150 6.10 -5.81 1.46
C ILE A 150 6.27 -7.33 1.49
N GLY A 151 5.55 -8.00 2.38
CA GLY A 151 5.48 -9.45 2.43
C GLY A 151 4.08 -9.92 2.79
N ASP A 152 3.60 -10.89 2.06
CA ASP A 152 2.38 -11.62 2.40
C ASP A 152 2.73 -13.00 2.97
N GLU A 153 1.78 -13.62 3.68
CA GLU A 153 1.99 -14.90 4.37
C GLU A 153 3.23 -14.89 5.27
N ALA A 154 3.36 -13.87 6.13
CA ALA A 154 4.53 -13.66 6.98
C ALA A 154 4.86 -14.85 7.90
N ARG A 155 3.87 -15.71 8.22
CA ARG A 155 4.07 -16.98 8.93
C ARG A 155 5.00 -17.97 8.21
N LEU A 156 5.15 -17.82 6.87
CA LEU A 156 6.07 -18.63 6.07
C LEU A 156 7.47 -18.01 5.99
N LEU A 157 7.62 -16.76 6.43
CA LEU A 157 8.87 -16.01 6.32
C LEU A 157 9.74 -16.22 7.57
N ASN A 158 10.83 -16.96 7.42
CA ASN A 158 11.77 -17.14 8.52
C ASN A 158 12.39 -15.80 8.95
N LYS A 159 12.18 -15.41 10.21
CA LYS A 159 12.62 -14.12 10.76
C LYS A 159 14.13 -13.89 10.60
N LYS A 160 14.96 -14.90 10.85
CA LYS A 160 16.43 -14.77 10.72
C LYS A 160 16.86 -14.49 9.29
N LYS A 161 16.18 -15.12 8.29
CA LYS A 161 16.43 -14.86 6.88
C LYS A 161 15.93 -13.47 6.48
N LEU A 162 14.76 -13.06 6.99
CA LEU A 162 14.19 -11.75 6.77
C LEU A 162 15.09 -10.63 7.29
N ASP A 163 15.66 -10.80 8.49
CA ASP A 163 16.57 -9.83 9.09
C ASP A 163 17.85 -9.64 8.29
N ARG A 164 18.34 -10.68 7.62
CA ARG A 164 19.49 -10.56 6.69
C ARG A 164 19.18 -9.64 5.49
N SER A 165 17.92 -9.43 5.12
CA SER A 165 17.51 -8.49 4.07
C SER A 165 17.34 -7.06 4.59
N SER A 166 17.31 -6.84 5.90
CA SER A 166 17.06 -5.52 6.51
C SER A 166 18.11 -4.46 6.14
N PRO A 167 19.40 -4.77 5.96
CA PRO A 167 20.39 -3.78 5.48
C PRO A 167 20.10 -3.25 4.08
N ALA A 168 19.23 -3.93 3.30
CA ALA A 168 18.79 -3.47 1.99
C ALA A 168 17.70 -2.38 2.05
N LEU A 169 17.05 -2.19 3.21
CA LEU A 169 16.16 -1.04 3.46
C LEU A 169 17.00 0.18 3.74
N ARG A 170 17.27 0.98 2.72
CA ARG A 170 18.19 2.12 2.81
C ARG A 170 18.13 3.02 1.56
N GLY A 171 18.81 4.15 1.66
CA GLY A 171 19.17 4.99 0.52
C GLY A 171 18.14 6.06 0.17
N GLU A 172 18.63 7.14 -0.44
CA GLU A 172 17.83 8.25 -0.99
C GLU A 172 16.96 8.99 0.04
N TYR A 173 17.47 9.20 1.25
CA TYR A 173 16.74 9.94 2.28
C TYR A 173 16.29 11.33 1.81
N VAL A 174 17.15 12.05 1.08
CA VAL A 174 16.83 13.41 0.56
C VAL A 174 15.59 13.37 -0.34
N ARG A 175 15.39 12.28 -1.07
CA ARG A 175 14.28 12.12 -2.01
C ARG A 175 13.01 11.57 -1.37
N PHE A 176 13.14 10.60 -0.47
CA PHE A 176 12.02 9.81 0.05
C PHE A 176 11.79 9.95 1.56
N GLY A 177 12.71 10.59 2.29
CA GLY A 177 12.65 10.72 3.74
C GLY A 177 11.48 11.57 4.28
N HIS A 178 10.74 12.25 3.39
CA HIS A 178 9.51 12.97 3.73
C HIS A 178 8.33 12.01 3.96
N SER A 179 8.40 10.81 3.40
CA SER A 179 7.32 9.83 3.47
C SER A 179 7.36 9.06 4.79
N VAL A 180 6.20 8.90 5.40
CA VAL A 180 6.02 8.02 6.57
C VAL A 180 6.36 6.55 6.23
N PHE A 181 6.26 6.17 4.97
CA PHE A 181 6.54 4.80 4.51
C PHE A 181 8.02 4.53 4.24
N TYR A 182 8.87 5.56 4.27
CA TYR A 182 10.30 5.42 4.00
C TYR A 182 10.96 4.47 5.01
N MET A 183 11.69 3.47 4.51
CA MET A 183 12.30 2.38 5.27
C MET A 183 11.29 1.53 6.07
N GLY A 184 10.01 1.62 5.74
CA GLY A 184 8.95 0.90 6.41
C GLY A 184 8.72 -0.52 5.90
N ASN A 185 7.84 -1.23 6.60
CA ASN A 185 7.46 -2.61 6.31
C ASN A 185 5.96 -2.75 6.24
N THR A 186 5.49 -3.64 5.38
CA THR A 186 4.09 -4.06 5.31
C THR A 186 4.06 -5.59 5.26
N PHE A 187 3.65 -6.22 6.33
CA PHE A 187 3.52 -7.67 6.43
C PHE A 187 2.10 -8.07 6.81
N THR A 188 1.57 -9.03 6.08
CA THR A 188 0.26 -9.63 6.39
C THR A 188 0.38 -11.14 6.51
N THR A 189 -0.50 -11.75 7.29
CA THR A 189 -0.57 -13.22 7.45
C THR A 189 -1.91 -13.66 8.02
N ASP A 190 -2.19 -14.96 7.89
CA ASP A 190 -3.13 -15.65 8.77
C ASP A 190 -2.51 -15.85 10.16
N MET A 191 -3.33 -16.21 11.15
CA MET A 191 -2.83 -16.59 12.47
C MET A 191 -1.83 -17.75 12.33
N PRO A 192 -0.58 -17.58 12.77
CA PRO A 192 0.41 -18.65 12.72
C PRO A 192 -0.03 -19.89 13.51
N ASN A 193 0.17 -21.07 12.95
CA ASN A 193 -0.08 -22.33 13.64
C ASN A 193 1.24 -22.94 14.09
N ILE A 194 1.53 -22.83 15.36
CA ILE A 194 2.77 -23.33 15.98
C ILE A 194 2.95 -24.84 15.77
N LEU A 195 1.84 -25.60 15.65
CA LEU A 195 1.89 -27.05 15.43
C LEU A 195 2.35 -27.44 14.03
N THR A 196 2.26 -26.52 13.05
CA THR A 196 2.63 -26.75 11.65
C THR A 196 3.95 -26.10 11.24
N SER A 197 4.78 -25.72 12.20
CA SER A 197 6.09 -25.06 11.98
C SER A 197 5.99 -23.69 11.33
N ASP A 198 4.87 -23.00 11.45
CA ASP A 198 4.76 -21.60 11.05
C ASP A 198 5.68 -20.73 11.93
N ASP A 199 6.25 -19.68 11.36
CA ASP A 199 7.06 -18.71 12.12
C ASP A 199 6.11 -17.68 12.76
N ASP A 200 6.19 -17.48 14.07
CA ASP A 200 5.26 -16.66 14.86
C ASP A 200 5.80 -15.26 15.21
N TRP A 201 6.96 -14.89 14.67
CA TRP A 201 7.63 -13.62 14.98
C TRP A 201 6.73 -12.39 14.82
N ILE A 202 5.75 -12.44 13.90
CA ILE A 202 4.87 -11.32 13.64
C ILE A 202 4.01 -10.96 14.85
N LEU A 203 3.66 -11.93 15.70
CA LEU A 203 2.89 -11.70 16.93
C LEU A 203 3.67 -10.85 17.95
N ASN A 204 5.01 -10.93 17.92
CA ASN A 204 5.84 -10.12 18.80
C ASN A 204 5.88 -8.64 18.41
N MET A 205 5.46 -8.28 17.19
CA MET A 205 5.43 -6.90 16.73
C MET A 205 4.37 -6.05 17.46
N GLU A 206 3.41 -6.67 18.14
CA GLU A 206 2.45 -5.96 19.00
C GLU A 206 3.16 -5.17 20.11
N LYS A 207 4.30 -5.64 20.59
CA LYS A 207 5.10 -4.98 21.64
C LYS A 207 5.72 -3.66 21.18
N GLU A 208 5.86 -3.47 19.88
CA GLU A 208 6.42 -2.27 19.26
C GLU A 208 5.33 -1.22 18.94
N MET A 209 4.06 -1.52 19.23
CA MET A 209 2.94 -0.61 18.92
C MET A 209 2.85 0.51 19.94
N ASN A 210 2.71 1.73 19.47
CA ASN A 210 2.33 2.87 20.30
C ASN A 210 0.79 2.95 20.38
N GLN A 211 0.21 2.27 21.38
CA GLN A 211 -1.24 2.17 21.54
C GLN A 211 -1.90 3.54 21.73
N GLU A 212 -1.30 4.44 22.52
CA GLU A 212 -1.84 5.78 22.74
C GLU A 212 -1.93 6.58 21.43
N ALA A 213 -0.87 6.55 20.62
CA ALA A 213 -0.88 7.22 19.31
C ALA A 213 -1.93 6.62 18.36
N ILE A 214 -2.08 5.28 18.36
CA ILE A 214 -3.09 4.57 17.56
C ILE A 214 -4.50 5.02 17.96
N GLU A 215 -4.80 5.03 19.24
CA GLU A 215 -6.12 5.45 19.78
C GLU A 215 -6.42 6.90 19.41
N LEU A 216 -5.48 7.83 19.57
CA LEU A 216 -5.64 9.22 19.22
C LEU A 216 -5.91 9.42 17.72
N ILE A 217 -5.15 8.75 16.85
CA ILE A 217 -5.35 8.85 15.40
C ILE A 217 -6.70 8.26 14.99
N LEU A 218 -7.12 7.14 15.58
CA LEU A 218 -8.41 6.55 15.29
C LEU A 218 -9.55 7.46 15.75
N GLN A 219 -9.47 8.05 16.93
CA GLN A 219 -10.46 9.00 17.42
C GLN A 219 -10.58 10.21 16.48
N ALA A 220 -9.45 10.81 16.07
CA ALA A 220 -9.43 11.89 15.10
C ALA A 220 -10.05 11.47 13.76
N GLY A 221 -9.71 10.28 13.26
CA GLY A 221 -10.26 9.73 12.04
C GLY A 221 -11.77 9.51 12.08
N PHE A 222 -12.31 9.06 13.20
CA PHE A 222 -13.77 8.93 13.40
C PHE A 222 -14.46 10.30 13.41
N ILE A 223 -13.90 11.28 14.12
CA ILE A 223 -14.43 12.66 14.14
C ILE A 223 -14.46 13.25 12.73
N LEU A 224 -13.35 13.11 11.98
CA LEU A 224 -13.27 13.59 10.60
C LEU A 224 -14.29 12.89 9.69
N ASN A 225 -14.50 11.60 9.87
CA ASN A 225 -15.51 10.85 9.10
C ASN A 225 -16.94 11.33 9.41
N ASP A 226 -17.23 11.63 10.66
CA ASP A 226 -18.55 12.12 11.03
C ASP A 226 -18.79 13.54 10.50
N ILE A 227 -17.79 14.43 10.55
CA ILE A 227 -17.84 15.74 9.90
C ILE A 227 -18.11 15.60 8.39
N LYS A 228 -17.44 14.65 7.70
CA LYS A 228 -17.70 14.40 6.27
C LYS A 228 -19.12 13.96 5.99
N LYS A 229 -19.70 13.08 6.84
CA LYS A 229 -21.10 12.65 6.69
C LYS A 229 -22.06 13.82 6.86
N GLU A 230 -21.83 14.67 7.87
CA GLU A 230 -22.64 15.88 8.10
C GLU A 230 -22.52 16.85 6.91
N MET A 231 -21.30 17.07 6.41
CA MET A 231 -21.08 17.92 5.23
C MET A 231 -21.89 17.43 4.02
N LYS A 232 -21.88 16.11 3.78
CA LYS A 232 -22.64 15.51 2.67
C LYS A 232 -24.14 15.67 2.89
N ALA A 233 -24.65 15.43 4.10
CA ALA A 233 -26.06 15.60 4.42
C ALA A 233 -26.53 17.05 4.20
N HIS A 234 -25.73 18.06 4.57
CA HIS A 234 -26.05 19.48 4.33
C HIS A 234 -25.94 19.86 2.85
N GLU A 235 -25.02 19.24 2.08
CA GLU A 235 -24.94 19.40 0.63
C GLU A 235 -26.20 18.87 -0.06
N ASP A 236 -26.65 17.67 0.32
CA ASP A 236 -27.88 17.05 -0.19
C ASP A 236 -29.13 17.88 0.12
N LEU A 237 -29.13 18.64 1.23
CA LEU A 237 -30.19 19.58 1.63
C LEU A 237 -30.04 20.98 1.03
N GLY A 238 -28.95 21.26 0.29
CA GLY A 238 -28.66 22.59 -0.27
C GLY A 238 -28.22 23.64 0.76
N ASP A 239 -27.84 23.22 1.97
CA ASP A 239 -27.35 24.13 3.04
C ASP A 239 -25.83 24.35 2.93
N PHE A 240 -25.44 25.17 1.96
CA PHE A 240 -24.03 25.49 1.72
C PHE A 240 -23.37 26.32 2.84
N SER A 241 -24.15 27.01 3.67
CA SER A 241 -23.61 27.79 4.80
C SER A 241 -23.06 26.89 5.88
N GLN A 242 -23.80 25.88 6.26
CA GLN A 242 -23.37 24.91 7.28
C GLN A 242 -22.25 24.02 6.73
N ARG A 243 -22.34 23.58 5.46
CA ARG A 243 -21.26 22.85 4.79
C ARG A 243 -19.94 23.63 4.83
N LYS A 244 -19.94 24.94 4.61
CA LYS A 244 -18.74 25.78 4.68
C LYS A 244 -18.14 25.85 6.09
N ARG A 245 -18.96 25.89 7.14
CA ARG A 245 -18.50 25.82 8.56
C ARG A 245 -17.84 24.48 8.86
N LEU A 246 -18.47 23.38 8.47
CA LEU A 246 -17.95 22.04 8.67
C LEU A 246 -16.64 21.81 7.90
N LEU A 247 -16.52 22.36 6.69
CA LEU A 247 -15.29 22.31 5.90
C LEU A 247 -14.13 23.01 6.61
N LYS A 248 -14.40 24.14 7.30
CA LYS A 248 -13.40 24.82 8.10
C LYS A 248 -12.94 23.94 9.26
N SER A 249 -13.88 23.38 10.01
CA SER A 249 -13.60 22.45 11.12
C SER A 249 -12.88 21.17 10.69
N TYR A 250 -13.11 20.71 9.45
CA TYR A 250 -12.42 19.54 8.89
C TYR A 250 -10.94 19.83 8.59
N ASN A 251 -10.61 21.07 8.25
CA ASN A 251 -9.25 21.48 7.88
C ASN A 251 -8.40 21.96 9.08
N GLU A 252 -9.01 22.21 10.22
CA GLU A 252 -8.36 22.52 11.51
C GLU A 252 -7.94 21.24 12.22
#